data_5f6e47f9a655ad4b10339a760d5b7542
#
_entry.id   5f6e47f9a655ad4b10339a760d5b7542
#
_cell.length_a   1.000
_cell.length_b   1.000
_cell.length_c   1.000
_cell.angle_alpha   90.00
_cell.angle_beta   90.00
_cell.angle_gamma   90.00
#
_symmetry.space_group_name_H-M   'P 1'
#
loop_
_entity.id
_entity.type
_entity.pdbx_description
1 polymer ?
#
loop_
_entity_poly.entity_id
_entity_poly.type
_entity_poly.pdbx_seq_one_letter_code
_entity_poly.pdbx_strand_id
1 'polypeptide(L)'
;MSRLTLFAPLLFGLLSAVTGALGMTVRLPKNDWFGIRMHVVMSSDAAWLAGHRAGGPWLFAGGIVALAAGVGLLVFCPDASMGARIATSSLVGAFLLAGVAAWRAQTAARRFL
;
A
#
# COMPACT_ATOMS: atom_id res chain seq x y z
N MET A 1 -18.49 -6.84 -15.54
CA MET A 1 -17.29 -6.32 -14.86
C MET A 1 -16.07 -7.04 -15.40
N SER A 2 -15.02 -6.32 -15.77
CA SER A 2 -13.82 -6.95 -16.31
C SER A 2 -13.00 -7.63 -15.21
N ARG A 3 -12.15 -8.58 -15.61
CA ARG A 3 -11.22 -9.22 -14.66
C ARG A 3 -10.25 -8.20 -14.06
N LEU A 4 -9.81 -7.24 -14.87
CA LEU A 4 -8.89 -6.21 -14.40
C LEU A 4 -9.53 -5.33 -13.32
N THR A 5 -10.82 -4.98 -13.49
CA THR A 5 -11.57 -4.22 -12.49
C THR A 5 -11.59 -4.94 -11.13
N LEU A 6 -11.69 -6.27 -11.16
CA LEU A 6 -11.72 -7.10 -9.96
C LEU A 6 -10.33 -7.32 -9.37
N PHE A 7 -9.36 -7.71 -10.22
CA PHE A 7 -8.04 -8.10 -9.74
C PHE A 7 -7.17 -6.94 -9.31
N ALA A 8 -7.30 -5.75 -9.94
CA ALA A 8 -6.44 -4.62 -9.60
C ALA A 8 -6.54 -4.22 -8.11
N PRO A 9 -7.75 -3.98 -7.54
CA PRO A 9 -7.83 -3.67 -6.12
C PRO A 9 -7.43 -4.84 -5.21
N LEU A 10 -7.73 -6.09 -5.60
CA LEU A 10 -7.34 -7.26 -4.80
C LEU A 10 -5.81 -7.41 -4.75
N LEU A 11 -5.15 -7.35 -5.90
CA LEU A 11 -3.69 -7.53 -5.96
C LEU A 11 -2.97 -6.36 -5.31
N PHE A 12 -3.31 -5.14 -5.67
CA PHE A 12 -2.70 -3.95 -5.08
C PHE A 12 -2.94 -3.91 -3.58
N GLY A 13 -4.17 -4.20 -3.16
CA GLY A 13 -4.55 -4.21 -1.76
C GLY A 13 -3.76 -5.23 -0.95
N LEU A 14 -3.63 -6.44 -1.47
CA LEU A 14 -2.86 -7.49 -0.81
C LEU A 14 -1.38 -7.11 -0.67
N LEU A 15 -0.76 -6.67 -1.75
CA LEU A 15 0.66 -6.28 -1.74
C LEU A 15 0.90 -5.11 -0.79
N SER A 16 0.05 -4.10 -0.84
CA SER A 16 0.18 -2.92 0.03
C SER A 16 -0.05 -3.26 1.50
N ALA A 17 -1.07 -4.07 1.80
CA ALA A 17 -1.39 -4.47 3.17
C ALA A 17 -0.26 -5.32 3.77
N VAL A 18 0.25 -6.30 3.03
CA VAL A 18 1.34 -7.17 3.48
C VAL A 18 2.61 -6.37 3.68
N THR A 19 2.99 -5.53 2.71
CA THR A 19 4.17 -4.67 2.82
C THR A 19 4.06 -3.74 4.02
N GLY A 20 2.90 -3.11 4.21
CA GLY A 20 2.66 -2.22 5.34
C GLY A 20 2.75 -2.95 6.67
N ALA A 21 2.12 -4.12 6.78
CA ALA A 21 2.15 -4.93 8.01
C ALA A 21 3.57 -5.39 8.36
N LEU A 22 4.32 -5.88 7.39
CA LEU A 22 5.71 -6.29 7.62
C LEU A 22 6.59 -5.11 7.97
N GLY A 23 6.40 -3.96 7.31
CA GLY A 23 7.18 -2.76 7.56
C GLY A 23 6.95 -2.19 8.95
N MET A 24 5.69 -2.03 9.35
CA MET A 24 5.37 -1.44 10.67
C MET A 24 5.70 -2.35 11.85
N THR A 25 5.80 -3.66 11.62
CA THR A 25 6.21 -4.62 12.65
C THR A 25 7.72 -4.92 12.62
N VAL A 26 8.48 -4.19 11.80
CA VAL A 26 9.93 -4.30 11.66
C VAL A 26 10.35 -5.70 11.15
N ARG A 27 9.49 -6.34 10.36
CA ARG A 27 9.73 -7.69 9.81
C ARG A 27 10.06 -7.68 8.32
N LEU A 28 10.18 -6.51 7.71
CA LEU A 28 10.55 -6.37 6.30
C LEU A 28 12.02 -5.95 6.22
N PRO A 29 12.94 -6.90 5.96
CA PRO A 29 14.34 -6.54 5.75
C PRO A 29 14.52 -5.78 4.45
N LYS A 30 15.56 -4.95 4.39
CA LYS A 30 15.91 -4.24 3.16
C LYS A 30 16.13 -5.22 2.02
N ASN A 31 15.46 -4.98 0.90
CA ASN A 31 15.49 -5.85 -0.28
C ASN A 31 15.28 -5.05 -1.56
N ASP A 32 15.42 -5.70 -2.71
CA ASP A 32 15.32 -5.05 -4.02
C ASP A 32 13.91 -5.10 -4.63
N TRP A 33 12.94 -5.72 -3.95
CA TRP A 33 11.64 -6.05 -4.56
C TRP A 33 10.46 -5.33 -3.93
N PHE A 34 10.37 -5.34 -2.61
CA PHE A 34 9.20 -4.84 -1.89
C PHE A 34 9.57 -3.73 -0.92
N GLY A 35 8.64 -2.80 -0.75
CA GLY A 35 8.77 -1.75 0.24
C GLY A 35 8.64 -0.36 -0.34
N ILE A 36 8.83 0.63 0.51
CA ILE A 36 8.85 2.04 0.12
C ILE A 36 10.23 2.33 -0.44
N ARG A 37 10.31 2.51 -1.76
CA ARG A 37 11.57 2.59 -2.49
C ARG A 37 12.01 4.02 -2.75
N MET A 38 11.90 4.86 -1.73
CA MET A 38 12.39 6.24 -1.78
C MET A 38 13.90 6.26 -1.47
N HIS A 39 14.64 7.13 -2.14
CA HIS A 39 16.09 7.19 -2.01
C HIS A 39 16.57 7.29 -0.56
N VAL A 40 15.96 8.16 0.22
CA VAL A 40 16.32 8.35 1.65
C VAL A 40 16.05 7.07 2.46
N VAL A 41 14.89 6.44 2.23
CA VAL A 41 14.49 5.20 2.91
C VAL A 41 15.47 4.06 2.60
N MET A 42 15.99 4.02 1.39
CA MET A 42 16.91 2.98 0.94
C MET A 42 18.38 3.24 1.29
N SER A 43 18.68 4.37 1.93
CA SER A 43 20.05 4.80 2.17
C SER A 43 20.83 3.95 3.18
N SER A 44 20.14 3.26 4.08
CA SER A 44 20.75 2.36 5.07
C SER A 44 19.70 1.42 5.65
N ASP A 45 20.12 0.40 6.37
CA ASP A 45 19.20 -0.51 7.07
C ASP A 45 18.41 0.23 8.14
N ALA A 46 19.05 1.14 8.87
CA ALA A 46 18.37 1.95 9.90
C ALA A 46 17.30 2.85 9.26
N ALA A 47 17.62 3.52 8.15
CA ALA A 47 16.67 4.37 7.43
C ALA A 47 15.51 3.55 6.86
N TRP A 48 15.77 2.36 6.35
CA TRP A 48 14.77 1.43 5.85
C TRP A 48 13.79 1.04 6.95
N LEU A 49 14.29 0.59 8.09
CA LEU A 49 13.45 0.17 9.22
C LEU A 49 12.62 1.33 9.76
N ALA A 50 13.24 2.49 9.98
CA ALA A 50 12.55 3.68 10.48
C ALA A 50 11.49 4.15 9.50
N GLY A 51 11.81 4.18 8.21
CA GLY A 51 10.88 4.59 7.16
C GLY A 51 9.67 3.67 7.08
N HIS A 52 9.88 2.36 7.07
CA HIS A 52 8.79 1.39 6.99
C HIS A 52 7.95 1.36 8.25
N ARG A 53 8.58 1.56 9.41
CA ARG A 53 7.84 1.67 10.67
C ARG A 53 6.90 2.86 10.67
N ALA A 54 7.33 4.00 10.16
CA ALA A 54 6.51 5.21 10.08
C ALA A 54 5.47 5.16 8.96
N GLY A 55 5.85 4.67 7.79
CA GLY A 55 4.98 4.61 6.60
C GLY A 55 4.09 3.38 6.55
N GLY A 56 4.49 2.28 7.20
CA GLY A 56 3.80 1.01 7.15
C GLY A 56 2.32 1.07 7.48
N PRO A 57 1.89 1.74 8.57
CA PRO A 57 0.47 1.86 8.89
C PRO A 57 -0.37 2.47 7.78
N TRP A 58 0.18 3.45 7.06
CA TRP A 58 -0.52 4.10 5.94
C TRP A 58 -0.62 3.19 4.72
N LEU A 59 0.44 2.43 4.41
CA LEU A 59 0.38 1.39 3.37
C LEU A 59 -0.62 0.30 3.72
N PHE A 60 -0.63 -0.13 4.97
CA PHE A 60 -1.57 -1.13 5.47
C PHE A 60 -3.00 -0.62 5.31
N ALA A 61 -3.30 0.61 5.76
CA ALA A 61 -4.62 1.21 5.64
C ALA A 61 -5.08 1.28 4.18
N GLY A 62 -4.21 1.74 3.27
CA GLY A 62 -4.51 1.78 1.84
C GLY A 62 -4.77 0.40 1.26
N GLY A 63 -3.98 -0.58 1.68
CA GLY A 63 -4.16 -1.97 1.28
C GLY A 63 -5.50 -2.54 1.72
N ILE A 64 -5.91 -2.27 2.96
CA ILE A 64 -7.20 -2.72 3.48
C ILE A 64 -8.36 -2.07 2.72
N VAL A 65 -8.27 -0.78 2.40
CA VAL A 65 -9.30 -0.09 1.61
C VAL A 65 -9.47 -0.78 0.25
N ALA A 66 -8.38 -1.05 -0.45
CA ALA A 66 -8.44 -1.70 -1.77
C ALA A 66 -8.91 -3.16 -1.67
N LEU A 67 -8.44 -3.91 -0.67
CA LEU A 67 -8.90 -5.28 -0.44
C LEU A 67 -10.39 -5.33 -0.14
N ALA A 68 -10.88 -4.48 0.73
CA ALA A 68 -12.31 -4.41 1.09
C ALA A 68 -13.15 -4.12 -0.16
N ALA A 69 -12.71 -3.20 -1.01
CA ALA A 69 -13.38 -2.90 -2.26
C ALA A 69 -13.40 -4.13 -3.19
N GLY A 70 -12.25 -4.80 -3.35
CA GLY A 70 -12.15 -5.99 -4.19
C GLY A 70 -13.03 -7.13 -3.70
N VAL A 71 -13.05 -7.40 -2.40
CA VAL A 71 -13.93 -8.40 -1.80
C VAL A 71 -15.40 -8.02 -2.00
N GLY A 72 -15.74 -6.74 -1.80
CA GLY A 72 -17.09 -6.25 -2.04
C GLY A 72 -17.56 -6.47 -3.48
N LEU A 73 -16.66 -6.26 -4.46
CA LEU A 73 -16.96 -6.53 -5.86
C LEU A 73 -17.24 -8.01 -6.12
N LEU A 74 -16.49 -8.90 -5.46
CA LEU A 74 -16.72 -10.35 -5.56
C LEU A 74 -18.06 -10.76 -4.95
N VAL A 75 -18.39 -10.22 -3.80
CA VAL A 75 -19.58 -10.63 -3.02
C VAL A 75 -20.86 -10.06 -3.63
N PHE A 76 -20.87 -8.76 -3.97
CA PHE A 76 -22.08 -8.07 -4.39
C PHE A 76 -22.28 -8.04 -5.90
N CYS A 77 -21.25 -8.34 -6.69
CA CYS A 77 -21.30 -8.44 -8.15
C CYS A 77 -22.08 -7.28 -8.79
N PRO A 78 -21.70 -6.00 -8.54
CA PRO A 78 -22.42 -4.87 -9.13
C PRO A 78 -22.28 -4.84 -10.64
N ASP A 79 -23.08 -3.99 -11.31
CA ASP A 79 -22.92 -3.81 -12.75
C ASP A 79 -21.54 -3.21 -13.09
N ALA A 80 -21.19 -3.23 -14.38
CA ALA A 80 -19.85 -2.79 -14.83
C ALA A 80 -19.54 -1.34 -14.46
N SER A 81 -20.53 -0.44 -14.53
CA SER A 81 -20.36 0.96 -14.21
C SER A 81 -20.08 1.16 -12.71
N MET A 82 -20.87 0.56 -11.87
CA MET A 82 -20.69 0.64 -10.41
C MET A 82 -19.38 -0.04 -9.99
N GLY A 83 -19.09 -1.21 -10.59
CA GLY A 83 -17.84 -1.93 -10.32
C GLY A 83 -16.61 -1.10 -10.66
N ALA A 84 -16.62 -0.42 -11.81
CA ALA A 84 -15.52 0.45 -12.21
C ALA A 84 -15.35 1.64 -11.25
N ARG A 85 -16.43 2.24 -10.79
CA ARG A 85 -16.39 3.35 -9.82
C ARG A 85 -15.81 2.90 -8.48
N ILE A 86 -16.24 1.75 -7.98
CA ILE A 86 -15.73 1.19 -6.72
C ILE A 86 -14.25 0.89 -6.83
N ALA A 87 -13.83 0.19 -7.90
CA ALA A 87 -12.44 -0.14 -8.11
C ALA A 87 -11.56 1.11 -8.25
N THR A 88 -11.96 2.06 -9.09
CA THR A 88 -11.20 3.29 -9.31
C THR A 88 -11.10 4.13 -8.04
N SER A 89 -12.21 4.31 -7.34
CA SER A 89 -12.23 5.11 -6.10
C SER A 89 -11.35 4.50 -5.03
N SER A 90 -11.39 3.18 -4.87
CA SER A 90 -10.58 2.48 -3.87
C SER A 90 -9.09 2.55 -4.20
N LEU A 91 -8.73 2.42 -5.48
CA LEU A 91 -7.33 2.53 -5.91
C LEU A 91 -6.81 3.96 -5.75
N VAL A 92 -7.60 4.96 -6.10
CA VAL A 92 -7.22 6.37 -5.88
C VAL A 92 -6.99 6.62 -4.40
N GLY A 93 -7.91 6.18 -3.53
CA GLY A 93 -7.75 6.30 -2.09
C GLY A 93 -6.51 5.58 -1.57
N ALA A 94 -6.25 4.36 -2.04
CA ALA A 94 -5.08 3.59 -1.67
C ALA A 94 -3.78 4.26 -2.14
N PHE A 95 -3.75 4.82 -3.35
CA PHE A 95 -2.59 5.56 -3.84
C PHE A 95 -2.33 6.84 -3.05
N LEU A 96 -3.39 7.56 -2.64
CA LEU A 96 -3.23 8.73 -1.78
C LEU A 96 -2.62 8.35 -0.43
N LEU A 97 -3.08 7.24 0.16
CA LEU A 97 -2.52 6.72 1.40
C LEU A 97 -1.08 6.24 1.21
N ALA A 98 -0.75 5.64 0.06
CA ALA A 98 0.63 5.27 -0.27
C ALA A 98 1.52 6.52 -0.39
N GLY A 99 1.01 7.61 -0.92
CA GLY A 99 1.71 8.89 -0.96
C GLY A 99 2.00 9.44 0.44
N VAL A 100 1.03 9.36 1.34
CA VAL A 100 1.22 9.72 2.75
C VAL A 100 2.27 8.80 3.39
N ALA A 101 2.19 7.49 3.10
CA ALA A 101 3.17 6.51 3.59
C ALA A 101 4.59 6.88 3.16
N ALA A 102 4.78 7.22 1.89
CA ALA A 102 6.08 7.62 1.35
C ALA A 102 6.60 8.90 2.02
N TRP A 103 5.73 9.87 2.22
CA TRP A 103 6.10 11.11 2.89
C TRP A 103 6.52 10.88 4.34
N ARG A 104 5.74 10.10 5.08
CA ARG A 104 6.05 9.77 6.48
C ARG A 104 7.33 8.94 6.57
N ALA A 105 7.51 8.01 5.64
CA ALA A 105 8.71 7.18 5.59
C ALA A 105 9.97 8.03 5.34
N GLN A 106 9.93 8.93 4.38
CA GLN A 106 11.06 9.84 4.11
C GLN A 106 11.39 10.71 5.31
N THR A 107 10.38 11.28 5.95
CA THR A 107 10.58 12.14 7.12
C THR A 107 11.27 11.39 8.24
N ALA A 108 10.84 10.18 8.52
CA ALA A 108 11.45 9.34 9.56
C ALA A 108 12.87 8.89 9.17
N ALA A 109 13.08 8.50 7.91
CA ALA A 109 14.36 8.00 7.43
C ALA A 109 15.45 9.08 7.40
N ARG A 110 15.09 10.33 7.21
CA ARG A 110 16.06 11.45 7.18
C ARG A 110 16.89 11.59 8.42
N ARG A 111 16.42 11.09 9.55
CA ARG A 111 17.17 11.11 10.81
C ARG A 111 18.44 10.27 10.74
N PHE A 112 18.54 9.38 9.75
CA PHE A 112 19.65 8.44 9.61
C PHE A 112 20.57 8.77 8.43
N LEU A 113 20.42 9.95 7.86
CA LEU A 113 21.32 10.42 6.80
C LEU A 113 22.65 10.92 7.35
#